data_7d569eaf0935e0e5af579867375952da
#
_entry.id   7d569eaf0935e0e5af579867375952da
#
_cell.length_a   1.000
_cell.length_b   1.000
_cell.length_c   1.000
_cell.angle_alpha   90.00
_cell.angle_beta   90.00
_cell.angle_gamma   90.00
#
_symmetry.space_group_name_H-M   'P 1'
#
loop_
_entity.id
_entity.type
_entity.pdbx_description
1 polymer ?
#
loop_
_entity_poly.entity_id
_entity_poly.type
_entity_poly.pdbx_seq_one_letter_code
_entity_poly.pdbx_strand_id
1 'polypeptide(L)'
;EFAECDGSASLTKGVTIGQQPRKPFGFSYQTIIGNDVDKNKHGYKIHLVYGASASPSERSYQTVNDSPEAITFSWEITTTPVEVSGFEPTAHLEIDSTKVDKDKLAAFEAILYGAEEKEARLPLPDEVVTLLGTASEAAAG
;
A
#
# COMPACT_ATOMS: atom_id res chain seq x y z
N GLU A 1 -9.85 -11.67 1.53
CA GLU A 1 -9.83 -10.21 1.77
C GLU A 1 -9.84 -9.42 0.46
N PHE A 2 -8.93 -9.68 -0.49
CA PHE A 2 -8.89 -8.94 -1.76
C PHE A 2 -10.14 -9.15 -2.64
N ALA A 3 -10.82 -10.28 -2.53
CA ALA A 3 -12.05 -10.56 -3.26
C ALA A 3 -13.16 -9.52 -3.03
N GLU A 4 -13.24 -8.96 -1.82
CA GLU A 4 -14.18 -7.88 -1.50
C GLU A 4 -13.83 -6.56 -2.17
N CYS A 5 -12.56 -6.37 -2.51
CA CYS A 5 -12.06 -5.18 -3.19
C CYS A 5 -12.24 -5.24 -4.71
N ASP A 6 -12.21 -6.43 -5.29
CA ASP A 6 -12.37 -6.62 -6.75
C ASP A 6 -13.82 -6.88 -7.20
N GLY A 7 -14.76 -6.93 -6.27
CA GLY A 7 -16.19 -7.14 -6.53
C GLY A 7 -16.56 -8.60 -6.71
N SER A 8 -15.79 -9.53 -6.14
CA SER A 8 -16.15 -10.94 -6.04
C SER A 8 -16.50 -11.33 -4.61
N ALA A 9 -17.39 -12.29 -4.46
CA ALA A 9 -17.78 -12.84 -3.17
C ALA A 9 -17.95 -14.36 -3.25
N SER A 10 -17.65 -15.05 -2.16
CA SER A 10 -17.91 -16.48 -2.05
C SER A 10 -19.38 -16.71 -1.64
N LEU A 11 -20.14 -17.38 -2.49
CA LEU A 11 -21.52 -17.75 -2.20
C LEU A 11 -21.58 -19.04 -1.35
N THR A 12 -20.73 -20.00 -1.68
CA THR A 12 -20.52 -21.25 -0.93
C THR A 12 -19.16 -21.82 -1.31
N LYS A 13 -18.73 -22.89 -0.65
CA LYS A 13 -17.44 -23.52 -0.93
C LYS A 13 -17.31 -23.89 -2.42
N GLY A 14 -16.36 -23.28 -3.09
CA GLY A 14 -16.09 -23.50 -4.52
C GLY A 14 -16.99 -22.72 -5.48
N VAL A 15 -17.91 -21.88 -4.98
CA VAL A 15 -18.78 -21.04 -5.82
C VAL A 15 -18.53 -19.58 -5.50
N THR A 16 -18.09 -18.81 -6.48
CA THR A 16 -17.83 -17.38 -6.38
C THR A 16 -18.78 -16.62 -7.31
N ILE A 17 -19.35 -15.52 -6.81
CA ILE A 17 -20.13 -14.57 -7.61
C ILE A 17 -19.32 -13.33 -7.86
N GLY A 18 -19.43 -12.75 -9.03
CA GLY A 18 -18.84 -11.46 -9.42
C GLY A 18 -19.84 -10.32 -9.35
N GLN A 19 -19.39 -9.14 -9.79
CA GLN A 19 -20.21 -7.91 -9.90
C GLN A 19 -20.81 -7.44 -8.56
N GLN A 20 -20.15 -7.76 -7.46
CA GLN A 20 -20.54 -7.28 -6.14
C GLN A 20 -19.99 -5.85 -5.92
N PRO A 21 -20.58 -5.07 -5.00
CA PRO A 21 -20.03 -3.76 -4.62
C PRO A 21 -18.57 -3.90 -4.18
N ARG A 22 -17.71 -3.06 -4.76
CA ARG A 22 -16.27 -3.05 -4.43
C ARG A 22 -16.03 -2.17 -3.20
N LYS A 23 -15.19 -2.66 -2.29
CA LYS A 23 -14.75 -1.88 -1.14
C LYS A 23 -13.48 -1.12 -1.49
N PRO A 24 -13.40 0.18 -1.19
CA PRO A 24 -12.12 0.89 -1.26
C PRO A 24 -11.17 0.34 -0.20
N PHE A 25 -9.88 0.36 -0.52
CA PHE A 25 -8.82 -0.13 0.35
C PHE A 25 -7.62 0.81 0.33
N GLY A 26 -6.70 0.61 1.24
CA GLY A 26 -5.38 1.21 1.20
C GLY A 26 -4.32 0.12 1.19
N PHE A 27 -3.15 0.44 0.68
CA PHE A 27 -2.01 -0.47 0.68
C PHE A 27 -0.69 0.29 0.80
N SER A 28 0.35 -0.44 1.17
CA SER A 28 1.70 0.08 1.20
C SER A 28 2.64 -0.80 0.38
N TYR A 29 3.71 -0.18 -0.13
CA TYR A 29 4.80 -0.89 -0.76
C TYR A 29 6.13 -0.18 -0.48
N GLN A 30 7.23 -0.89 -0.66
CA GLN A 30 8.57 -0.34 -0.47
C GLN A 30 9.34 -0.27 -1.80
N THR A 31 10.15 0.78 -1.93
CA THR A 31 11.18 0.90 -2.96
C THR A 31 12.54 1.07 -2.31
N ILE A 32 13.55 0.42 -2.86
CA ILE A 32 14.92 0.46 -2.33
C ILE A 32 15.64 1.70 -2.85
N ILE A 33 16.32 2.41 -1.93
CA ILE A 33 17.24 3.50 -2.29
C ILE A 33 18.65 2.91 -2.33
N GLY A 34 19.29 2.96 -3.49
CA GLY A 34 20.69 2.59 -3.65
C GLY A 34 21.60 3.81 -3.77
N ASN A 35 22.87 3.63 -3.44
CA ASN A 35 23.95 4.56 -3.78
C ASN A 35 25.20 3.78 -4.21
N ASP A 36 26.22 4.50 -4.67
CA ASP A 36 27.45 3.88 -5.20
C ASP A 36 28.29 3.19 -4.11
N VAL A 37 28.10 3.58 -2.84
CA VAL A 37 28.88 3.07 -1.69
C VAL A 37 28.15 1.88 -1.04
N ASP A 38 26.91 2.09 -0.60
CA ASP A 38 26.14 1.11 0.18
C ASP A 38 25.28 0.20 -0.71
N LYS A 39 25.24 0.49 -2.00
CA LYS A 39 24.41 -0.21 -2.99
C LYS A 39 22.94 -0.22 -2.50
N ASN A 40 22.30 -1.39 -2.47
CA ASN A 40 20.90 -1.55 -2.06
C ASN A 40 20.67 -1.49 -0.54
N LYS A 41 21.71 -1.22 0.26
CA LYS A 41 21.62 -1.13 1.73
C LYS A 41 21.56 0.31 2.25
N HIS A 42 21.56 1.30 1.34
CA HIS A 42 21.53 2.70 1.74
C HIS A 42 20.25 3.09 2.46
N GLY A 43 19.12 2.65 1.98
CA GLY A 43 17.82 2.93 2.57
C GLY A 43 16.66 2.43 1.72
N TYR A 44 15.46 2.81 2.12
CA TYR A 44 14.23 2.50 1.40
C TYR A 44 13.21 3.62 1.56
N LYS A 45 12.24 3.64 0.68
CA LYS A 45 11.06 4.49 0.80
C LYS A 45 9.84 3.62 1.01
N ILE A 46 9.00 4.02 1.94
CA ILE A 46 7.68 3.42 2.16
C ILE A 46 6.66 4.31 1.46
N HIS A 47 5.85 3.71 0.64
CA HIS A 47 4.76 4.36 -0.07
C HIS A 47 3.43 3.89 0.53
N LEU A 48 2.57 4.82 0.88
CA LEU A 48 1.22 4.57 1.37
C LEU A 48 0.23 5.08 0.33
N VAL A 49 -0.70 4.24 -0.06
CA VAL A 49 -1.75 4.57 -1.05
C VAL A 49 -3.11 4.43 -0.37
N TYR A 50 -3.91 5.49 -0.47
CA TYR A 50 -5.21 5.60 0.16
C TYR A 50 -6.35 5.62 -0.87
N GLY A 51 -7.54 5.23 -0.43
CA GLY A 51 -8.76 5.33 -1.21
C GLY A 51 -8.70 4.58 -2.55
N ALA A 52 -7.93 3.51 -2.61
CA ALA A 52 -7.78 2.69 -3.81
C ALA A 52 -9.05 1.90 -4.11
N SER A 53 -9.43 1.85 -5.36
CA SER A 53 -10.49 0.99 -5.90
C SER A 53 -9.93 0.20 -7.06
N ALA A 54 -10.05 -1.12 -7.00
CA ALA A 54 -9.54 -2.02 -8.02
C ALA A 54 -10.62 -2.34 -9.06
N SER A 55 -10.26 -2.23 -10.34
CA SER A 55 -11.05 -2.72 -11.46
C SER A 55 -10.29 -3.83 -12.15
N PRO A 56 -10.86 -5.04 -12.29
CA PRO A 56 -10.20 -6.11 -13.01
C PRO A 56 -10.05 -5.73 -14.49
N SER A 57 -8.87 -5.98 -15.04
CA SER A 57 -8.67 -5.91 -16.49
C SER A 57 -9.23 -7.16 -17.17
N GLU A 58 -9.22 -7.16 -18.49
CA GLU A 58 -9.58 -8.34 -19.27
C GLU A 58 -8.74 -9.56 -18.87
N ARG A 59 -9.38 -10.69 -18.67
CA ARG A 59 -8.73 -11.98 -18.43
C ARG A 59 -8.71 -12.77 -19.74
N SER A 60 -7.52 -12.96 -20.27
CA SER A 60 -7.31 -13.84 -21.42
C SER A 60 -7.07 -15.26 -20.91
N TYR A 61 -7.94 -16.18 -21.28
CA TYR A 61 -7.75 -17.62 -21.00
C TYR A 61 -7.19 -18.28 -22.25
N GLN A 62 -5.95 -18.73 -22.18
CA GLN A 62 -5.34 -19.51 -23.25
C GLN A 62 -5.43 -21.00 -22.96
N THR A 63 -5.72 -21.78 -24.00
CA THR A 63 -5.68 -23.23 -23.91
C THR A 63 -4.23 -23.69 -23.71
N VAL A 64 -4.02 -24.68 -22.86
CA VAL A 64 -2.70 -25.28 -22.65
C VAL A 64 -2.18 -25.82 -23.98
N ASN A 65 -1.01 -25.35 -24.37
CA ASN A 65 -0.25 -25.79 -25.54
C ASN A 65 1.12 -26.33 -25.11
N ASP A 66 1.98 -26.66 -26.06
CA ASP A 66 3.35 -27.18 -25.79
C ASP A 66 4.27 -26.20 -25.04
N SER A 67 3.87 -24.94 -24.91
CA SER A 67 4.57 -23.90 -24.14
C SER A 67 3.57 -23.22 -23.19
N PRO A 68 3.27 -23.81 -22.02
CA PRO A 68 2.34 -23.22 -21.09
C PRO A 68 2.89 -21.91 -20.51
N GLU A 69 2.16 -20.82 -20.73
CA GLU A 69 2.46 -19.51 -20.14
C GLU A 69 1.57 -19.26 -18.94
N ALA A 70 2.12 -18.64 -17.91
CA ALA A 70 1.34 -18.25 -16.75
C ALA A 70 0.32 -17.17 -17.13
N ILE A 71 -0.92 -17.31 -16.68
CA ILE A 71 -1.95 -16.29 -16.86
C ILE A 71 -1.56 -15.07 -16.01
N THR A 72 -1.42 -13.94 -16.66
CA THR A 72 -1.15 -12.66 -15.97
C THR A 72 -2.47 -12.04 -15.54
N PHE A 73 -2.59 -11.75 -14.27
CA PHE A 73 -3.70 -10.97 -13.71
C PHE A 73 -3.25 -9.52 -13.53
N SER A 74 -4.01 -8.58 -14.03
CA SER A 74 -3.78 -7.16 -13.82
C SER A 74 -5.05 -6.47 -13.35
N TRP A 75 -4.89 -5.41 -12.54
CA TRP A 75 -5.97 -4.56 -12.08
C TRP A 75 -5.62 -3.12 -12.37
N GLU A 76 -6.60 -2.36 -12.82
CA GLU A 76 -6.51 -0.92 -12.84
C GLU A 76 -6.92 -0.40 -11.46
N ILE A 77 -6.04 0.39 -10.86
CA ILE A 77 -6.29 0.98 -9.54
C ILE A 77 -6.50 2.48 -9.71
N THR A 78 -7.68 2.93 -9.34
CA THR A 78 -8.01 4.35 -9.21
C THR A 78 -8.00 4.73 -7.73
N THR A 79 -7.65 5.98 -7.42
CA THR A 79 -7.58 6.45 -6.04
C THR A 79 -8.49 7.64 -5.81
N THR A 80 -9.06 7.72 -4.62
CA THR A 80 -9.79 8.90 -4.12
C THR A 80 -8.96 9.52 -3.00
N PRO A 81 -8.53 10.79 -3.13
CA PRO A 81 -7.76 11.46 -2.10
C PRO A 81 -8.47 11.50 -0.75
N VAL A 82 -7.69 11.39 0.32
CA VAL A 82 -8.15 11.55 1.70
C VAL A 82 -7.69 12.89 2.27
N GLU A 83 -8.46 13.43 3.20
CA GLU A 83 -8.16 14.71 3.83
C GLU A 83 -6.85 14.65 4.63
N VAL A 84 -6.12 15.77 4.60
CA VAL A 84 -4.89 15.98 5.36
C VAL A 84 -4.97 17.35 6.02
N SER A 85 -4.84 17.41 7.32
CA SER A 85 -4.95 18.66 8.09
C SER A 85 -3.87 19.68 7.67
N GLY A 86 -4.32 20.82 7.16
CA GLY A 86 -3.44 21.91 6.73
C GLY A 86 -2.83 21.74 5.33
N PHE A 87 -3.22 20.73 4.59
CA PHE A 87 -2.78 20.47 3.22
C PHE A 87 -3.94 20.12 2.31
N GLU A 88 -3.68 20.08 1.01
CA GLU A 88 -4.64 19.54 0.05
C GLU A 88 -4.79 18.02 0.24
N PRO A 89 -5.98 17.47 -0.02
CA PRO A 89 -6.21 16.03 0.06
C PRO A 89 -5.23 15.24 -0.79
N THR A 90 -4.76 14.10 -0.29
CA THR A 90 -3.81 13.25 -0.99
C THR A 90 -4.25 11.79 -1.02
N ALA A 91 -3.88 11.09 -2.08
CA ALA A 91 -4.02 9.63 -2.18
C ALA A 91 -2.70 8.89 -1.99
N HIS A 92 -1.58 9.61 -1.85
CA HIS A 92 -0.25 9.01 -1.75
C HIS A 92 0.63 9.76 -0.77
N LEU A 93 1.29 9.02 0.13
CA LEU A 93 2.39 9.51 0.96
C LEU A 93 3.65 8.70 0.69
N GLU A 94 4.78 9.37 0.78
CA GLU A 94 6.11 8.77 0.68
C GLU A 94 6.91 9.09 1.94
N ILE A 95 7.51 8.08 2.54
CA ILE A 95 8.36 8.18 3.73
C ILE A 95 9.76 7.69 3.37
N ASP A 96 10.74 8.56 3.49
CA ASP A 96 12.14 8.26 3.20
C ASP A 96 12.86 7.83 4.49
N SER A 97 13.26 6.56 4.58
CA SER A 97 13.90 5.99 5.76
C SER A 97 15.23 6.64 6.12
N THR A 98 15.86 7.32 5.18
CA THR A 98 17.15 8.01 5.40
C THR A 98 16.99 9.38 6.04
N LYS A 99 15.77 9.93 6.09
CA LYS A 99 15.46 11.28 6.57
C LYS A 99 14.62 11.32 7.84
N VAL A 100 14.00 10.20 8.17
CA VAL A 100 13.16 10.05 9.37
C VAL A 100 13.98 9.48 10.51
N ASP A 101 13.68 9.88 11.74
CA ASP A 101 14.27 9.30 12.94
C ASP A 101 13.99 7.79 12.99
N LYS A 102 15.02 7.00 13.32
CA LYS A 102 14.95 5.53 13.26
C LYS A 102 13.99 4.93 14.27
N ASP A 103 13.88 5.50 15.46
CA ASP A 103 12.99 4.98 16.50
C ASP A 103 11.54 5.30 16.17
N LYS A 104 11.27 6.49 15.63
CA LYS A 104 9.96 6.89 15.12
C LYS A 104 9.56 6.01 13.92
N LEU A 105 10.50 5.75 13.01
CA LEU A 105 10.26 4.87 11.85
C LEU A 105 9.93 3.45 12.29
N ALA A 106 10.67 2.89 13.25
CA ALA A 106 10.40 1.55 13.79
C ALA A 106 9.02 1.47 14.47
N ALA A 107 8.62 2.50 15.22
CA ALA A 107 7.29 2.58 15.83
C ALA A 107 6.19 2.66 14.76
N PHE A 108 6.40 3.42 13.69
CA PHE A 108 5.51 3.51 12.54
C PHE A 108 5.39 2.15 11.82
N GLU A 109 6.50 1.49 11.55
CA GLU A 109 6.52 0.17 10.88
C GLU A 109 5.82 -0.91 11.72
N ALA A 110 5.91 -0.85 13.04
CA ALA A 110 5.19 -1.74 13.94
C ALA A 110 3.66 -1.58 13.84
N ILE A 111 3.17 -0.40 13.47
CA ILE A 111 1.75 -0.17 13.20
C ILE A 111 1.40 -0.66 11.79
N LEU A 112 2.24 -0.35 10.81
CA LEU A 112 1.99 -0.64 9.40
C LEU A 112 2.02 -2.15 9.10
N TYR A 113 3.00 -2.85 9.66
CA TYR A 113 3.21 -4.29 9.42
C TYR A 113 2.68 -5.19 10.54
N GLY A 114 2.27 -4.59 11.64
CA GLY A 114 1.86 -5.31 12.83
C GLY A 114 3.02 -5.70 13.75
N ALA A 115 2.69 -6.11 14.96
CA ALA A 115 3.58 -6.62 15.97
C ALA A 115 2.91 -7.79 16.70
N GLU A 116 3.63 -8.46 17.62
CA GLU A 116 3.22 -9.72 18.25
C GLU A 116 1.80 -9.73 18.86
N GLU A 117 1.26 -8.56 19.24
CA GLU A 117 -0.09 -8.42 19.78
C GLU A 117 -0.92 -7.33 19.07
N LYS A 118 -0.46 -6.84 17.91
CA LYS A 118 -1.12 -5.76 17.16
C LYS A 118 -1.28 -6.12 15.70
N GLU A 119 -2.50 -6.04 15.22
CA GLU A 119 -2.79 -6.23 13.81
C GLU A 119 -2.18 -5.11 12.97
N ALA A 120 -1.68 -5.48 11.78
CA ALA A 120 -1.22 -4.54 10.79
C ALA A 120 -2.36 -3.61 10.33
N ARG A 121 -2.10 -2.32 10.19
CA ARG A 121 -3.06 -1.37 9.64
C ARG A 121 -2.35 -0.22 8.92
N LEU A 122 -3.06 0.38 7.98
CA LEU A 122 -2.59 1.56 7.27
C LEU A 122 -2.97 2.82 8.07
N PRO A 123 -2.01 3.55 8.68
CA PRO A 123 -2.31 4.79 9.38
C PRO A 123 -2.73 5.89 8.40
N LEU A 124 -3.66 6.75 8.81
CA LEU A 124 -4.10 7.90 8.03
C LEU A 124 -3.01 9.01 7.99
N PRO A 125 -3.04 9.93 7.02
CA PRO A 125 -2.01 10.96 6.87
C PRO A 125 -1.72 11.76 8.14
N ASP A 126 -2.74 12.23 8.85
CA ASP A 126 -2.56 13.01 10.08
C ASP A 126 -1.89 12.18 11.20
N GLU A 127 -2.18 10.90 11.26
CA GLU A 127 -1.52 9.98 12.19
C GLU A 127 -0.06 9.77 11.82
N VAL A 128 0.26 9.64 10.53
CA VAL A 128 1.64 9.55 10.04
C VAL A 128 2.45 10.78 10.45
N VAL A 129 1.88 11.97 10.28
CA VAL A 129 2.51 13.23 10.72
C VAL A 129 2.73 13.23 12.24
N THR A 130 1.77 12.76 13.01
CA THR A 130 1.88 12.67 14.48
C THR A 130 2.99 11.70 14.91
N LEU A 131 3.10 10.56 14.25
CA LEU A 131 4.08 9.51 14.56
C LEU A 131 5.51 9.89 14.16
N LEU A 132 5.67 10.47 12.98
CA LEU A 132 6.99 10.78 12.41
C LEU A 132 7.48 12.20 12.72
N GLY A 133 6.60 13.09 13.20
CA GLY A 133 6.87 14.50 13.46
C GLY A 133 6.54 15.40 12.27
N THR A 134 6.39 16.70 12.56
CA THR A 134 6.11 17.72 11.54
C THR A 134 7.40 18.16 10.85
N ALA A 135 7.29 18.69 9.63
CA ALA A 135 8.42 19.24 8.87
C ALA A 135 9.16 20.34 9.63
N SER A 136 8.50 21.00 10.59
CA SER A 136 9.09 22.04 11.46
C SER A 136 10.12 21.48 12.46
N GLU A 137 9.97 20.22 12.89
CA GLU A 137 10.94 19.57 13.78
C GLU A 137 12.19 19.09 13.04
N ALA A 138 12.05 18.72 11.77
CA ALA A 138 13.17 18.29 10.94
C ALA A 138 14.14 19.42 10.55
N ALA A 139 13.70 20.69 10.63
CA ALA A 139 14.52 21.87 10.33
C ALA A 139 15.30 22.43 11.55
N ALA A 140 15.08 21.89 12.75
CA ALA A 140 15.69 22.33 14.00
C ALA A 140 16.86 21.44 14.47
N GLY A 141 17.22 20.41 13.66
CA GLY A 141 18.32 19.48 13.94
C GLY A 141 19.55 19.71 13.07
#